data_422a74e8cb8e78bcb7327e8d8bf296b1
#
_entry.id   422a74e8cb8e78bcb7327e8d8bf296b1
#
_cell.length_a   1.000
_cell.length_b   1.000
_cell.length_c   1.000
_cell.angle_alpha   90.00
_cell.angle_beta   90.00
_cell.angle_gamma   90.00
#
_symmetry.space_group_name_H-M   'P 1'
#
loop_
_entity.id
_entity.type
_entity.pdbx_description
1 polymer ?
#
loop_
_entity_poly.entity_id
_entity_poly.type
_entity_poly.pdbx_seq_one_letter_code
_entity_poly.pdbx_strand_id
1 'polypeptide(L)'
;TKNDSGSYTITIKATLGLQWHIYADTIADIDMEGLHITWDDENIQKAGKLTPVSAITTSKDPVFDNRELRVYTGDFTLTQKISITGAVPASLKIQLQGFASNNETFIPVDEAKAVHFEGGITNAAASQMKLQGVDLKNPVSPCGDETQSGQGLLTVFFLGFVGGLIALLTPCVFPMIPVTVSFFTNRASNKKQSVRNGVMYGFFIFLIYVLASIPFHIIGNVQPEIFNNISTNAWLNVFFFAVFIFFAVSFFGYFEITLPAGIAGKADAKSNLGSISGIFFMALTLVIVSFSCTGVILGTLLVGTASEGAWSLTSGMAGFGTALALPFALFAMFPNWLKSLPKSGGWLDTVKKILAFAELALAFKFLSNADLVEHWGLLKREVFIGIWLLIAIGLGCYLFGWLKLPHDYKGQKISAARKVLGILSFIFAVYLIPGLTPTPYANLQLLSGFPPPLSYSIYGESNLQGKGVEPHVTNDFEKAMRLSAAQNKPILIDFTGWACVNCRKMEEQVWTKPEISSLLNEKFILVSLYVDDRKKLPPAERFIYTFTDGKEKDIETIGDKWATFQTENFGKSTQPLYVMLNHEGKLLTHPVGYTPDVKEYQEWLNCGLNAYTSNQ
;
A
#
# COMPACT_ATOMS: atom_id res chain seq x y z
N THR A 1 -35.75 -8.70 -12.29
CA THR A 1 -36.71 -8.57 -13.44
C THR A 1 -37.40 -7.22 -13.41
N LYS A 2 -37.56 -6.63 -14.58
CA LYS A 2 -38.30 -5.37 -14.78
C LYS A 2 -39.81 -5.63 -14.70
N ASN A 3 -40.52 -4.83 -13.91
CA ASN A 3 -42.00 -4.94 -13.82
C ASN A 3 -42.66 -3.88 -14.71
N ASP A 4 -42.42 -2.58 -14.39
CA ASP A 4 -42.92 -1.42 -15.14
C ASP A 4 -41.81 -0.38 -15.27
N SER A 5 -42.08 0.74 -15.92
CA SER A 5 -41.06 1.82 -16.02
C SER A 5 -40.63 2.31 -14.62
N GLY A 6 -39.38 1.99 -14.27
CA GLY A 6 -38.76 2.37 -13.00
C GLY A 6 -39.03 1.42 -11.81
N SER A 7 -39.77 0.32 -11.98
CA SER A 7 -40.03 -0.70 -10.96
C SER A 7 -39.38 -2.03 -11.31
N TYR A 8 -38.65 -2.61 -10.35
CA TYR A 8 -37.94 -3.88 -10.50
C TYR A 8 -38.20 -4.80 -9.30
N THR A 9 -38.12 -6.12 -9.56
CA THR A 9 -38.16 -7.13 -8.48
C THR A 9 -36.80 -7.85 -8.44
N ILE A 10 -36.11 -7.73 -7.31
CA ILE A 10 -34.91 -8.51 -7.00
C ILE A 10 -35.37 -9.85 -6.44
N THR A 11 -34.92 -10.94 -7.06
CA THR A 11 -35.18 -12.30 -6.58
C THR A 11 -33.88 -12.91 -6.05
N ILE A 12 -33.88 -13.31 -4.79
CA ILE A 12 -32.74 -13.94 -4.12
C ILE A 12 -33.07 -15.40 -3.91
N LYS A 13 -32.23 -16.28 -4.41
CA LYS A 13 -32.28 -17.72 -4.15
C LYS A 13 -31.09 -18.09 -3.28
N ALA A 14 -31.35 -18.73 -2.16
CA ALA A 14 -30.32 -19.16 -1.24
C ALA A 14 -30.53 -20.63 -0.86
N THR A 15 -29.43 -21.33 -0.65
CA THR A 15 -29.38 -22.73 -0.19
C THR A 15 -28.60 -22.77 1.10
N LEU A 16 -29.19 -23.30 2.15
CA LEU A 16 -28.54 -23.50 3.44
C LEU A 16 -28.06 -24.95 3.58
N GLY A 17 -26.92 -25.11 4.25
CA GLY A 17 -26.43 -26.43 4.62
C GLY A 17 -27.41 -27.16 5.57
N LEU A 18 -27.29 -28.48 5.63
CA LEU A 18 -28.08 -29.29 6.55
C LEU A 18 -27.95 -28.79 7.99
N GLN A 19 -29.09 -28.66 8.69
CA GLN A 19 -29.21 -28.14 10.07
C GLN A 19 -29.02 -26.63 10.25
N TRP A 20 -28.68 -25.87 9.18
CA TRP A 20 -28.62 -24.43 9.27
C TRP A 20 -29.98 -23.78 9.00
N HIS A 21 -30.26 -22.71 9.74
CA HIS A 21 -31.43 -21.86 9.52
C HIS A 21 -31.08 -20.37 9.70
N ILE A 22 -31.80 -19.49 9.02
CA ILE A 22 -31.64 -18.03 9.10
C ILE A 22 -32.92 -17.44 9.69
N TYR A 23 -32.79 -16.50 10.61
CA TYR A 23 -33.93 -15.87 11.27
C TYR A 23 -34.63 -14.88 10.33
N ALA A 24 -35.94 -15.05 10.19
CA ALA A 24 -36.76 -14.26 9.27
C ALA A 24 -37.18 -12.90 9.87
N ASP A 25 -37.44 -12.87 11.17
CA ASP A 25 -37.98 -11.72 11.87
C ASP A 25 -36.97 -11.05 12.79
N THR A 26 -37.14 -9.75 12.98
CA THR A 26 -36.37 -8.98 13.97
C THR A 26 -36.90 -9.32 15.38
N ILE A 27 -35.99 -9.61 16.30
CA ILE A 27 -36.28 -9.92 17.70
C ILE A 27 -35.87 -8.71 18.54
N ALA A 28 -36.84 -7.85 18.86
CA ALA A 28 -36.59 -6.57 19.50
C ALA A 28 -35.98 -6.68 20.92
N ASP A 29 -36.31 -7.76 21.64
CA ASP A 29 -35.89 -7.96 23.04
C ASP A 29 -34.36 -8.15 23.18
N ILE A 30 -33.70 -8.56 22.12
CA ILE A 30 -32.24 -8.83 22.09
C ILE A 30 -31.52 -8.02 21.02
N ASP A 31 -32.16 -7.01 20.44
CA ASP A 31 -31.64 -6.12 19.40
C ASP A 31 -31.06 -6.89 18.19
N MET A 32 -31.70 -7.99 17.80
CA MET A 32 -31.32 -8.82 16.68
C MET A 32 -32.24 -8.52 15.49
N GLU A 33 -31.63 -8.00 14.41
CA GLU A 33 -32.36 -7.78 13.17
C GLU A 33 -32.52 -9.08 12.36
N GLY A 34 -33.73 -9.31 11.88
CA GLY A 34 -34.05 -10.41 10.97
C GLY A 34 -33.38 -10.20 9.60
N LEU A 35 -33.44 -11.23 8.75
CA LEU A 35 -32.84 -11.18 7.42
C LEU A 35 -33.39 -9.99 6.62
N HIS A 36 -32.50 -9.09 6.21
CA HIS A 36 -32.81 -7.89 5.45
C HIS A 36 -31.76 -7.61 4.36
N ILE A 37 -32.11 -6.73 3.42
CA ILE A 37 -31.25 -6.32 2.33
C ILE A 37 -30.96 -4.84 2.48
N THR A 38 -29.68 -4.46 2.29
CA THR A 38 -29.24 -3.07 2.25
C THR A 38 -28.47 -2.79 0.96
N TRP A 39 -28.41 -1.53 0.55
CA TRP A 39 -27.58 -1.02 -0.54
C TRP A 39 -27.29 0.47 -0.33
N ASP A 40 -26.25 0.96 -0.96
CA ASP A 40 -25.76 2.33 -0.81
C ASP A 40 -26.01 3.15 -2.11
N ASP A 41 -27.28 3.23 -2.55
CA ASP A 41 -27.70 4.06 -3.67
C ASP A 41 -29.01 4.80 -3.33
N GLU A 42 -28.91 6.12 -3.16
CA GLU A 42 -30.03 6.97 -2.77
C GLU A 42 -31.13 7.05 -3.84
N ASN A 43 -30.83 6.76 -5.11
CA ASN A 43 -31.80 6.76 -6.21
C ASN A 43 -32.64 5.48 -6.26
N ILE A 44 -32.29 4.47 -5.46
CA ILE A 44 -32.98 3.19 -5.42
C ILE A 44 -33.67 3.02 -4.07
N GLN A 45 -34.98 3.01 -4.08
CA GLN A 45 -35.80 2.92 -2.87
C GLN A 45 -36.50 1.58 -2.77
N LYS A 46 -36.64 1.05 -1.53
CA LYS A 46 -37.44 -0.15 -1.26
C LYS A 46 -38.91 0.15 -1.49
N ALA A 47 -39.53 -0.57 -2.41
CA ALA A 47 -40.97 -0.50 -2.70
C ALA A 47 -41.70 -1.66 -1.99
N GLY A 48 -41.71 -1.68 -0.66
CA GLY A 48 -42.28 -2.72 0.16
C GLY A 48 -41.29 -3.49 1.02
N LYS A 49 -41.78 -4.48 1.77
CA LYS A 49 -40.96 -5.36 2.62
C LYS A 49 -40.38 -6.52 1.80
N LEU A 50 -39.29 -7.09 2.29
CA LEU A 50 -38.74 -8.35 1.80
C LEU A 50 -39.81 -9.45 1.96
N THR A 51 -40.18 -10.09 0.86
CA THR A 51 -41.32 -11.07 0.85
C THR A 51 -40.76 -12.46 0.53
N PRO A 52 -41.03 -13.45 1.38
CA PRO A 52 -40.68 -14.84 1.06
C PRO A 52 -41.62 -15.40 -0.01
N VAL A 53 -41.03 -16.08 -0.99
CA VAL A 53 -41.76 -16.90 -1.97
C VAL A 53 -41.87 -18.34 -1.46
N SER A 54 -40.87 -18.79 -0.70
CA SER A 54 -40.87 -20.10 -0.04
C SER A 54 -41.54 -20.04 1.32
N ALA A 55 -42.08 -21.17 1.79
CA ALA A 55 -42.68 -21.25 3.11
C ALA A 55 -41.68 -20.99 4.23
N ILE A 56 -42.05 -20.14 5.19
CA ILE A 56 -41.29 -19.93 6.42
C ILE A 56 -41.65 -21.07 7.38
N THR A 57 -40.64 -21.66 8.00
CA THR A 57 -40.86 -22.67 9.05
C THR A 57 -40.72 -22.04 10.44
N THR A 58 -41.44 -22.61 11.42
CA THR A 58 -41.25 -22.23 12.82
C THR A 58 -40.38 -23.31 13.48
N SER A 59 -39.31 -22.89 14.12
CA SER A 59 -38.38 -23.76 14.84
C SER A 59 -38.18 -23.28 16.27
N LYS A 60 -38.01 -24.23 17.19
CA LYS A 60 -37.58 -23.94 18.56
C LYS A 60 -36.05 -23.94 18.60
N ASP A 61 -35.46 -22.81 18.95
CA ASP A 61 -34.02 -22.64 18.96
C ASP A 61 -33.48 -22.69 20.40
N PRO A 62 -32.60 -23.65 20.72
CA PRO A 62 -31.96 -23.74 22.04
C PRO A 62 -31.13 -22.51 22.42
N VAL A 63 -30.59 -21.77 21.43
CA VAL A 63 -29.81 -20.54 21.64
C VAL A 63 -30.71 -19.44 22.26
N PHE A 64 -32.01 -19.49 22.03
CA PHE A 64 -32.99 -18.52 22.54
C PHE A 64 -34.02 -19.20 23.51
N ASP A 65 -33.52 -19.98 24.44
CA ASP A 65 -34.36 -20.62 25.49
C ASP A 65 -35.54 -21.45 24.93
N ASN A 66 -35.34 -22.11 23.79
CA ASN A 66 -36.38 -22.87 23.07
C ASN A 66 -37.58 -22.01 22.63
N ARG A 67 -37.38 -20.73 22.40
CA ARG A 67 -38.41 -19.83 21.84
C ARG A 67 -38.77 -20.28 20.43
N GLU A 68 -40.04 -20.21 20.08
CA GLU A 68 -40.50 -20.46 18.71
C GLU A 68 -40.19 -19.24 17.83
N LEU A 69 -39.30 -19.42 16.85
CA LEU A 69 -38.86 -18.36 15.93
C LEU A 69 -39.17 -18.76 14.49
N ARG A 70 -39.48 -17.78 13.66
CA ARG A 70 -39.67 -17.97 12.22
C ARG A 70 -38.35 -17.98 11.53
N VAL A 71 -38.06 -19.03 10.77
CA VAL A 71 -36.75 -19.26 10.15
C VAL A 71 -36.89 -19.74 8.71
N TYR A 72 -35.85 -19.43 7.91
CA TYR A 72 -35.65 -20.05 6.59
C TYR A 72 -34.74 -21.25 6.74
N THR A 73 -35.09 -22.37 6.11
CA THR A 73 -34.33 -23.61 6.11
C THR A 73 -34.19 -24.18 4.71
N GLY A 74 -33.06 -24.87 4.41
CA GLY A 74 -32.82 -25.47 3.10
C GLY A 74 -32.80 -24.46 1.96
N ASP A 75 -33.51 -24.79 0.87
CA ASP A 75 -33.63 -23.90 -0.28
C ASP A 75 -34.76 -22.91 -0.07
N PHE A 76 -34.47 -21.61 -0.15
CA PHE A 76 -35.51 -20.59 -0.03
C PHE A 76 -35.34 -19.48 -1.07
N THR A 77 -36.41 -18.81 -1.38
CA THR A 77 -36.48 -17.70 -2.33
C THR A 77 -37.15 -16.49 -1.70
N LEU A 78 -36.50 -15.34 -1.81
CA LEU A 78 -37.00 -14.04 -1.36
C LEU A 78 -37.16 -13.09 -2.54
N THR A 79 -38.12 -12.17 -2.42
CA THR A 79 -38.33 -11.10 -3.39
C THR A 79 -38.36 -9.74 -2.71
N GLN A 80 -37.64 -8.77 -3.28
CA GLN A 80 -37.68 -7.36 -2.88
C GLN A 80 -38.09 -6.51 -4.07
N LYS A 81 -39.20 -5.78 -3.94
CA LYS A 81 -39.56 -4.76 -4.91
C LYS A 81 -38.77 -3.48 -4.63
N ILE A 82 -38.27 -2.86 -5.70
CA ILE A 82 -37.55 -1.59 -5.66
C ILE A 82 -38.09 -0.65 -6.72
N SER A 83 -38.00 0.65 -6.46
CA SER A 83 -38.26 1.71 -7.42
C SER A 83 -36.97 2.47 -7.68
N ILE A 84 -36.66 2.74 -8.93
CA ILE A 84 -35.46 3.46 -9.37
C ILE A 84 -35.89 4.82 -9.90
N THR A 85 -35.32 5.88 -9.33
CA THR A 85 -35.59 7.25 -9.75
C THR A 85 -34.45 7.71 -10.65
N GLY A 86 -34.73 8.02 -11.91
CA GLY A 86 -33.73 8.44 -12.90
C GLY A 86 -33.23 7.31 -13.80
N ALA A 87 -31.95 7.33 -14.15
CA ALA A 87 -31.34 6.33 -15.03
C ALA A 87 -31.19 4.98 -14.29
N VAL A 88 -31.57 3.89 -14.94
CA VAL A 88 -31.43 2.54 -14.37
C VAL A 88 -29.96 2.13 -14.44
N PRO A 89 -29.29 1.83 -13.32
CA PRO A 89 -27.89 1.38 -13.34
C PRO A 89 -27.77 0.00 -13.98
N ALA A 90 -26.61 -0.32 -14.51
CA ALA A 90 -26.34 -1.65 -15.07
C ALA A 90 -26.38 -2.73 -13.99
N SER A 91 -25.86 -2.42 -12.81
CA SER A 91 -25.84 -3.31 -11.66
C SER A 91 -25.96 -2.54 -10.35
N LEU A 92 -26.41 -3.24 -9.32
CA LEU A 92 -26.51 -2.75 -7.94
C LEU A 92 -25.88 -3.79 -7.03
N LYS A 93 -24.98 -3.34 -6.15
CA LYS A 93 -24.48 -4.18 -5.06
C LYS A 93 -25.47 -4.18 -3.91
N ILE A 94 -25.98 -5.34 -3.56
CA ILE A 94 -26.84 -5.54 -2.41
C ILE A 94 -26.06 -6.29 -1.34
N GLN A 95 -26.29 -5.94 -0.08
CA GLN A 95 -25.83 -6.70 1.09
C GLN A 95 -27.02 -7.40 1.72
N LEU A 96 -26.91 -8.71 1.89
CA LEU A 96 -27.87 -9.54 2.61
C LEU A 96 -27.34 -9.73 4.02
N GLN A 97 -28.00 -9.13 4.99
CA GLN A 97 -27.57 -9.11 6.38
C GLN A 97 -28.60 -9.79 7.28
N GLY A 98 -28.12 -10.49 8.31
CA GLY A 98 -28.94 -11.20 9.26
C GLY A 98 -28.12 -12.14 10.15
N PHE A 99 -28.76 -13.16 10.71
CA PHE A 99 -28.11 -14.14 11.57
C PHE A 99 -28.56 -15.55 11.21
N ALA A 100 -27.63 -16.50 11.29
CA ALA A 100 -27.86 -17.92 11.07
C ALA A 100 -27.44 -18.74 12.29
N SER A 101 -28.12 -19.85 12.53
CA SER A 101 -27.81 -20.81 13.59
C SER A 101 -27.95 -22.25 13.10
N ASN A 102 -27.23 -23.16 13.74
CA ASN A 102 -27.36 -24.61 13.58
C ASN A 102 -27.68 -25.31 14.92
N ASN A 103 -28.29 -24.60 15.87
CA ASN A 103 -28.60 -25.00 17.26
C ASN A 103 -27.36 -25.11 18.19
N GLU A 104 -26.13 -25.07 17.66
CA GLU A 104 -24.88 -25.09 18.45
C GLU A 104 -24.08 -23.79 18.25
N THR A 105 -24.14 -23.25 17.05
CA THR A 105 -23.34 -22.09 16.63
C THR A 105 -24.26 -21.00 16.09
N PHE A 106 -24.00 -19.76 16.50
CA PHE A 106 -24.69 -18.57 16.04
C PHE A 106 -23.71 -17.67 15.31
N ILE A 107 -23.99 -17.31 14.04
CA ILE A 107 -23.10 -16.52 13.20
C ILE A 107 -23.86 -15.38 12.50
N PRO A 108 -23.22 -14.21 12.33
CA PRO A 108 -23.76 -13.17 11.46
C PRO A 108 -23.67 -13.62 10.00
N VAL A 109 -24.70 -13.28 9.22
CA VAL A 109 -24.73 -13.40 7.76
C VAL A 109 -24.51 -12.01 7.19
N ASP A 110 -23.46 -11.84 6.39
CA ASP A 110 -23.16 -10.60 5.66
C ASP A 110 -22.62 -10.97 4.27
N GLU A 111 -23.54 -11.14 3.32
CA GLU A 111 -23.25 -11.57 1.96
C GLU A 111 -23.53 -10.45 0.97
N ALA A 112 -22.49 -10.01 0.25
CA ALA A 112 -22.61 -9.01 -0.80
C ALA A 112 -22.74 -9.69 -2.18
N LYS A 113 -23.75 -9.27 -2.96
CA LYS A 113 -23.98 -9.77 -4.33
C LYS A 113 -24.34 -8.64 -5.28
N ALA A 114 -23.88 -8.76 -6.53
CA ALA A 114 -24.27 -7.87 -7.62
C ALA A 114 -25.61 -8.32 -8.22
N VAL A 115 -26.50 -7.37 -8.46
CA VAL A 115 -27.77 -7.59 -9.17
C VAL A 115 -27.72 -6.79 -10.47
N HIS A 116 -27.84 -7.45 -11.61
CA HIS A 116 -27.89 -6.81 -12.93
C HIS A 116 -29.33 -6.49 -13.32
N PHE A 117 -29.54 -5.27 -13.82
CA PHE A 117 -30.87 -4.82 -14.22
C PHE A 117 -31.12 -5.02 -15.71
N GLU A 118 -32.26 -5.63 -16.05
CA GLU A 118 -32.72 -5.70 -17.45
C GLU A 118 -33.04 -4.29 -17.99
N GLY A 119 -32.42 -3.91 -19.09
CA GLY A 119 -32.55 -2.57 -19.68
C GLY A 119 -31.83 -1.47 -18.89
N GLY A 120 -30.97 -1.85 -17.94
CA GLY A 120 -30.02 -0.93 -17.35
C GLY A 120 -29.07 -0.39 -18.41
N ILE A 121 -28.69 0.86 -18.27
CA ILE A 121 -27.67 1.46 -19.13
C ILE A 121 -26.41 0.63 -18.87
N THR A 122 -26.04 -0.22 -19.84
CA THR A 122 -24.67 -0.76 -19.87
C THR A 122 -23.77 0.45 -19.75
N ASN A 123 -23.07 0.57 -18.62
CA ASN A 123 -22.24 1.73 -18.36
C ASN A 123 -21.29 1.82 -19.55
N ALA A 124 -21.43 2.87 -20.37
CA ALA A 124 -20.48 3.14 -21.44
C ALA A 124 -19.05 3.10 -20.87
N ALA A 125 -18.88 3.46 -19.59
CA ALA A 125 -17.65 3.33 -18.83
C ALA A 125 -17.12 1.88 -18.73
N ALA A 126 -17.98 0.87 -18.52
CA ALA A 126 -17.52 -0.53 -18.45
C ALA A 126 -17.06 -1.05 -19.83
N SER A 127 -17.73 -0.65 -20.92
CA SER A 127 -17.31 -1.02 -22.28
C SER A 127 -16.02 -0.32 -22.72
N GLN A 128 -15.69 0.81 -22.12
CA GLN A 128 -14.48 1.60 -22.40
C GLN A 128 -13.25 1.14 -21.59
N MET A 129 -13.43 0.24 -20.63
CA MET A 129 -12.33 -0.26 -19.80
C MET A 129 -11.35 -1.14 -20.58
N LYS A 130 -11.75 -1.73 -21.69
CA LYS A 130 -10.90 -2.57 -22.54
C LYS A 130 -10.68 -1.93 -23.90
N LEU A 131 -9.43 -1.64 -24.20
CA LEU A 131 -9.01 -1.12 -25.51
C LEU A 131 -8.82 -2.28 -26.49
N GLN A 132 -9.44 -2.18 -27.68
CA GLN A 132 -9.33 -3.22 -28.69
C GLN A 132 -8.01 -3.16 -29.49
N GLY A 133 -7.32 -2.02 -29.48
CA GLY A 133 -6.09 -1.75 -30.25
C GLY A 133 -4.79 -2.10 -29.55
N VAL A 134 -4.82 -2.56 -28.30
CA VAL A 134 -3.62 -2.84 -27.52
C VAL A 134 -3.14 -4.28 -27.74
N ASP A 135 -2.02 -4.44 -28.47
CA ASP A 135 -1.28 -5.70 -28.58
C ASP A 135 0.10 -5.52 -27.90
N LEU A 136 0.25 -6.07 -26.69
CA LEU A 136 1.48 -5.98 -25.91
C LEU A 136 2.64 -6.77 -26.51
N LYS A 137 2.35 -7.77 -27.36
CA LYS A 137 3.38 -8.60 -28.00
C LYS A 137 3.94 -7.97 -29.26
N ASN A 138 3.10 -7.20 -29.97
CA ASN A 138 3.45 -6.61 -31.25
C ASN A 138 3.06 -5.12 -31.29
N PRO A 139 3.74 -4.25 -30.51
CA PRO A 139 3.55 -2.81 -30.66
C PRO A 139 4.04 -2.35 -32.04
N VAL A 140 3.66 -1.13 -32.45
CA VAL A 140 4.10 -0.57 -33.73
C VAL A 140 5.61 -0.50 -33.86
N SER A 141 6.30 -0.21 -32.75
CA SER A 141 7.76 -0.20 -32.67
C SER A 141 8.23 -0.97 -31.42
N PRO A 142 9.32 -1.77 -31.54
CA PRO A 142 9.77 -2.64 -30.46
C PRO A 142 10.56 -1.94 -29.35
N CYS A 143 10.54 -0.60 -29.30
CA CYS A 143 11.23 0.10 -28.23
C CYS A 143 10.46 0.10 -26.91
N GLY A 144 11.17 0.21 -25.79
CA GLY A 144 10.66 0.15 -24.45
C GLY A 144 11.05 -1.15 -23.76
N ASP A 145 10.52 -1.35 -22.56
CA ASP A 145 10.76 -2.59 -21.84
C ASP A 145 9.98 -3.71 -22.51
N GLU A 146 10.65 -4.44 -23.42
CA GLU A 146 10.19 -5.80 -23.69
C GLU A 146 10.04 -6.44 -22.31
N THR A 147 8.92 -7.12 -22.05
CA THR A 147 8.75 -7.91 -20.84
C THR A 147 10.08 -8.60 -20.57
N GLN A 148 10.86 -8.04 -19.64
CA GLN A 148 12.18 -8.57 -19.35
C GLN A 148 11.98 -10.03 -19.05
N SER A 149 12.39 -10.87 -19.98
CA SER A 149 12.42 -12.30 -19.85
C SER A 149 13.29 -12.59 -18.64
N GLY A 150 12.64 -12.82 -17.50
CA GLY A 150 13.13 -13.31 -16.25
C GLY A 150 14.55 -12.86 -15.89
N GLN A 151 14.68 -11.85 -15.04
CA GLN A 151 15.92 -11.68 -14.30
C GLN A 151 16.21 -13.02 -13.63
N GLY A 152 17.38 -13.61 -13.88
CA GLY A 152 17.68 -14.93 -13.33
C GLY A 152 17.48 -14.94 -11.82
N LEU A 153 16.87 -15.97 -11.25
CA LEU A 153 16.57 -16.10 -9.81
C LEU A 153 17.75 -15.69 -8.91
N LEU A 154 18.98 -15.90 -9.40
CA LEU A 154 20.20 -15.51 -8.70
C LEU A 154 20.38 -14.00 -8.62
N THR A 155 20.07 -13.27 -9.70
CA THR A 155 20.11 -11.79 -9.72
C THR A 155 19.09 -11.21 -8.73
N VAL A 156 17.88 -11.74 -8.72
CA VAL A 156 16.82 -11.35 -7.78
C VAL A 156 17.23 -11.63 -6.34
N PHE A 157 17.88 -12.78 -6.08
CA PHE A 157 18.44 -13.10 -4.76
C PHE A 157 19.45 -12.05 -4.31
N PHE A 158 20.42 -11.68 -5.16
CA PHE A 158 21.42 -10.70 -4.80
C PHE A 158 20.84 -9.29 -4.63
N LEU A 159 19.86 -8.89 -5.44
CA LEU A 159 19.11 -7.65 -5.23
C LEU A 159 18.39 -7.65 -3.87
N GLY A 160 17.72 -8.74 -3.54
CA GLY A 160 17.10 -8.96 -2.24
C GLY A 160 18.12 -8.88 -1.10
N PHE A 161 19.29 -9.50 -1.27
CA PHE A 161 20.36 -9.45 -0.29
C PHE A 161 20.89 -8.04 -0.06
N VAL A 162 21.16 -7.29 -1.11
CA VAL A 162 21.57 -5.86 -0.99
C VAL A 162 20.48 -5.02 -0.33
N GLY A 163 19.22 -5.21 -0.71
CA GLY A 163 18.07 -4.57 -0.06
C GLY A 163 18.00 -4.88 1.44
N GLY A 164 18.26 -6.12 1.84
CA GLY A 164 18.33 -6.54 3.25
C GLY A 164 19.50 -5.92 4.02
N LEU A 165 20.66 -5.74 3.38
CA LEU A 165 21.78 -5.01 3.99
C LEU A 165 21.46 -3.53 4.22
N ILE A 166 20.77 -2.89 3.28
CA ILE A 166 20.28 -1.50 3.45
C ILE A 166 19.27 -1.43 4.59
N ALA A 167 18.39 -2.43 4.69
CA ALA A 167 17.39 -2.52 5.74
C ALA A 167 17.99 -2.60 7.16
N LEU A 168 19.20 -3.14 7.34
CA LEU A 168 19.92 -3.15 8.62
C LEU A 168 20.22 -1.74 9.15
N LEU A 169 20.31 -0.75 8.27
CA LEU A 169 20.55 0.65 8.64
C LEU A 169 19.25 1.38 9.01
N THR A 170 18.09 0.72 8.85
CA THR A 170 16.81 1.33 9.22
C THR A 170 16.72 1.53 10.75
N PRO A 171 16.03 2.61 11.20
CA PRO A 171 15.99 2.98 12.61
C PRO A 171 15.35 1.93 13.51
N CYS A 172 14.49 1.04 12.99
CA CYS A 172 13.86 0.01 13.80
C CYS A 172 14.72 -1.24 13.98
N VAL A 173 15.56 -1.58 12.98
CA VAL A 173 16.38 -2.79 13.02
C VAL A 173 17.64 -2.60 13.85
N PHE A 174 18.32 -1.47 13.68
CA PHE A 174 19.58 -1.19 14.35
C PHE A 174 19.51 -1.24 15.89
N PRO A 175 18.51 -0.63 16.58
CA PRO A 175 18.39 -0.70 18.03
C PRO A 175 18.05 -2.08 18.58
N MET A 176 17.52 -2.99 17.73
CA MET A 176 17.24 -4.36 18.14
C MET A 176 18.52 -5.21 18.29
N ILE A 177 19.64 -4.80 17.68
CA ILE A 177 20.92 -5.51 17.82
C ILE A 177 21.36 -5.62 19.30
N PRO A 178 21.46 -4.54 20.08
CA PRO A 178 21.82 -4.62 21.50
C PRO A 178 20.85 -5.47 22.33
N VAL A 179 19.55 -5.39 22.05
CA VAL A 179 18.52 -6.17 22.74
C VAL A 179 18.72 -7.66 22.49
N THR A 180 18.94 -8.04 21.23
CA THR A 180 19.21 -9.44 20.82
C THR A 180 20.47 -9.96 21.50
N VAL A 181 21.55 -9.17 21.48
CA VAL A 181 22.82 -9.55 22.09
C VAL A 181 22.70 -9.73 23.60
N SER A 182 22.01 -8.81 24.29
CA SER A 182 21.74 -8.91 25.72
C SER A 182 21.00 -10.20 26.07
N PHE A 183 20.00 -10.55 25.28
CA PHE A 183 19.25 -11.79 25.46
C PHE A 183 20.14 -13.04 25.39
N PHE A 184 21.00 -13.14 24.34
CA PHE A 184 21.87 -14.31 24.19
C PHE A 184 23.03 -14.33 25.18
N THR A 185 23.55 -13.17 25.57
CA THR A 185 24.68 -13.07 26.52
C THR A 185 24.29 -13.52 27.93
N ASN A 186 23.08 -13.18 28.38
CA ASN A 186 22.63 -13.50 29.73
C ASN A 186 22.25 -14.98 29.93
N ARG A 187 22.14 -15.78 28.86
CA ARG A 187 21.59 -17.13 28.88
C ARG A 187 22.51 -18.24 28.35
N ALA A 188 23.64 -17.92 27.78
CA ALA A 188 24.57 -18.92 27.29
C ALA A 188 25.51 -19.38 28.40
N SER A 189 25.29 -20.59 28.92
CA SER A 189 26.18 -21.22 29.89
C SER A 189 27.47 -21.76 29.26
N ASN A 190 27.46 -22.10 27.96
CA ASN A 190 28.59 -22.66 27.23
C ASN A 190 28.70 -22.10 25.79
N LYS A 191 29.94 -21.95 25.29
CA LYS A 191 30.23 -21.47 23.91
C LYS A 191 29.50 -22.27 22.81
N LYS A 192 29.40 -23.60 22.95
CA LYS A 192 28.68 -24.47 21.99
C LYS A 192 27.17 -24.14 21.95
N GLN A 193 26.56 -23.83 23.09
CA GLN A 193 25.15 -23.49 23.19
C GLN A 193 24.86 -22.10 22.57
N SER A 194 25.77 -21.14 22.78
CA SER A 194 25.68 -19.81 22.15
C SER A 194 25.69 -19.91 20.63
N VAL A 195 26.64 -20.67 20.07
CA VAL A 195 26.73 -20.88 18.61
C VAL A 195 25.46 -21.55 18.07
N ARG A 196 24.99 -22.64 18.71
CA ARG A 196 23.77 -23.33 18.29
C ARG A 196 22.54 -22.40 18.29
N ASN A 197 22.36 -21.65 19.37
CA ASN A 197 21.24 -20.74 19.50
C ASN A 197 21.31 -19.58 18.48
N GLY A 198 22.52 -19.05 18.19
CA GLY A 198 22.73 -18.03 17.18
C GLY A 198 22.40 -18.53 15.76
N VAL A 199 22.85 -19.76 15.40
CA VAL A 199 22.53 -20.39 14.12
C VAL A 199 21.02 -20.62 13.99
N MET A 200 20.36 -21.14 15.06
CA MET A 200 18.91 -21.35 15.06
C MET A 200 18.14 -20.03 14.92
N TYR A 201 18.61 -18.96 15.56
CA TYR A 201 18.00 -17.65 15.45
C TYR A 201 18.05 -17.11 14.02
N GLY A 202 19.25 -17.16 13.38
CA GLY A 202 19.39 -16.78 11.99
C GLY A 202 18.55 -17.64 11.05
N PHE A 203 18.51 -18.97 11.31
CA PHE A 203 17.66 -19.87 10.54
C PHE A 203 16.17 -19.51 10.65
N PHE A 204 15.66 -19.20 11.83
CA PHE A 204 14.27 -18.79 11.99
C PHE A 204 13.95 -17.45 11.32
N ILE A 205 14.85 -16.46 11.36
CA ILE A 205 14.67 -15.21 10.61
C ILE A 205 14.53 -15.52 9.11
N PHE A 206 15.48 -16.27 8.55
CA PHE A 206 15.43 -16.69 7.15
C PHE A 206 14.14 -17.45 6.81
N LEU A 207 13.77 -18.43 7.64
CA LEU A 207 12.59 -19.25 7.44
C LEU A 207 11.30 -18.43 7.44
N ILE A 208 11.16 -17.48 8.35
CA ILE A 208 9.95 -16.63 8.43
C ILE A 208 9.80 -15.79 7.15
N TYR A 209 10.89 -15.20 6.62
CA TYR A 209 10.84 -14.45 5.36
C TYR A 209 10.48 -15.36 4.18
N VAL A 210 11.02 -16.57 4.10
CA VAL A 210 10.67 -17.53 3.05
C VAL A 210 9.22 -18.01 3.19
N LEU A 211 8.76 -18.30 4.42
CA LEU A 211 7.37 -18.69 4.68
C LEU A 211 6.37 -17.57 4.32
N ALA A 212 6.77 -16.30 4.48
CA ALA A 212 5.94 -15.17 4.08
C ALA A 212 5.69 -15.10 2.56
N SER A 213 6.48 -15.82 1.74
CA SER A 213 6.22 -15.94 0.29
C SER A 213 5.22 -17.07 -0.07
N ILE A 214 4.91 -17.99 0.83
CA ILE A 214 4.03 -19.15 0.54
C ILE A 214 2.63 -18.76 0.09
N PRO A 215 1.93 -17.77 0.70
CA PRO A 215 0.60 -17.37 0.26
C PRO A 215 0.55 -17.02 -1.24
N PHE A 216 1.64 -16.48 -1.77
CA PHE A 216 1.74 -16.10 -3.18
C PHE A 216 1.85 -17.29 -4.14
N HIS A 217 2.33 -18.44 -3.67
CA HIS A 217 2.33 -19.68 -4.43
C HIS A 217 0.95 -20.35 -4.46
N ILE A 218 0.13 -20.16 -3.40
CA ILE A 218 -1.19 -20.79 -3.28
C ILE A 218 -2.23 -20.00 -4.08
N ILE A 219 -2.14 -18.67 -4.08
CA ILE A 219 -3.10 -17.78 -4.76
C ILE A 219 -2.93 -17.82 -6.29
N GLY A 220 -1.83 -18.40 -6.81
CA GLY A 220 -1.60 -18.75 -8.23
C GLY A 220 -1.44 -17.57 -9.20
N ASN A 221 -2.24 -16.53 -9.08
CA ASN A 221 -2.13 -15.25 -9.80
C ASN A 221 -2.24 -14.12 -8.79
N VAL A 222 -1.10 -13.72 -8.23
CA VAL A 222 -1.06 -12.53 -7.38
C VAL A 222 -1.39 -11.33 -8.27
N GLN A 223 -2.55 -10.77 -8.06
CA GLN A 223 -2.86 -9.49 -8.69
C GLN A 223 -1.89 -8.44 -8.08
N PRO A 224 -1.00 -7.84 -8.87
CA PRO A 224 -0.04 -6.84 -8.39
C PRO A 224 -0.73 -5.66 -7.69
N GLU A 225 -2.03 -5.44 -7.97
CA GLU A 225 -2.89 -4.44 -7.34
C GLU A 225 -2.99 -4.60 -5.81
N ILE A 226 -2.87 -5.83 -5.28
CA ILE A 226 -2.97 -6.08 -3.83
C ILE A 226 -1.87 -5.31 -3.08
N PHE A 227 -0.64 -5.32 -3.60
CA PHE A 227 0.48 -4.60 -2.98
C PHE A 227 0.29 -3.09 -3.04
N ASN A 228 -0.22 -2.59 -4.17
CA ASN A 228 -0.54 -1.19 -4.32
C ASN A 228 -1.63 -0.76 -3.32
N ASN A 229 -2.71 -1.55 -3.24
CA ASN A 229 -3.82 -1.30 -2.32
C ASN A 229 -3.40 -1.35 -0.84
N ILE A 230 -2.45 -2.22 -0.47
CA ILE A 230 -1.91 -2.28 0.89
C ILE A 230 -1.06 -1.03 1.19
N SER A 231 -0.16 -0.64 0.28
CA SER A 231 0.74 0.49 0.49
C SER A 231 0.02 1.85 0.52
N THR A 232 -1.08 1.96 -0.20
CA THR A 232 -1.92 3.17 -0.29
C THR A 232 -3.13 3.15 0.66
N ASN A 233 -3.28 2.10 1.49
CA ASN A 233 -4.36 2.06 2.47
C ASN A 233 -4.16 3.11 3.57
N ALA A 234 -5.09 4.06 3.69
CA ALA A 234 -5.01 5.17 4.62
C ALA A 234 -4.94 4.69 6.08
N TRP A 235 -5.77 3.72 6.49
CA TRP A 235 -5.79 3.20 7.85
C TRP A 235 -4.50 2.50 8.23
N LEU A 236 -3.90 1.77 7.29
CA LEU A 236 -2.60 1.12 7.49
C LEU A 236 -1.49 2.16 7.64
N ASN A 237 -1.50 3.22 6.84
CA ASN A 237 -0.55 4.32 6.95
C ASN A 237 -0.70 5.09 8.28
N VAL A 238 -1.93 5.32 8.75
CA VAL A 238 -2.19 5.92 10.08
C VAL A 238 -1.72 4.99 11.20
N PHE A 239 -1.94 3.69 11.07
CA PHE A 239 -1.41 2.70 12.02
C PHE A 239 0.12 2.75 12.07
N PHE A 240 0.80 2.75 10.92
CA PHE A 240 2.25 2.90 10.88
C PHE A 240 2.73 4.22 11.47
N PHE A 241 2.06 5.33 11.19
CA PHE A 241 2.34 6.61 11.83
C PHE A 241 2.32 6.47 13.37
N ALA A 242 1.27 5.89 13.94
CA ALA A 242 1.15 5.70 15.38
C ALA A 242 2.27 4.80 15.95
N VAL A 243 2.60 3.71 15.27
CA VAL A 243 3.69 2.79 15.64
C VAL A 243 5.05 3.51 15.63
N PHE A 244 5.34 4.30 14.59
CA PHE A 244 6.59 5.05 14.48
C PHE A 244 6.71 6.13 15.54
N ILE A 245 5.63 6.85 15.85
CA ILE A 245 5.61 7.81 16.97
C ILE A 245 5.90 7.09 18.31
N PHE A 246 5.27 5.95 18.52
CA PHE A 246 5.51 5.15 19.74
C PHE A 246 6.99 4.76 19.89
N PHE A 247 7.61 4.25 18.82
CA PHE A 247 9.03 3.89 18.84
C PHE A 247 9.94 5.11 18.97
N ALA A 248 9.67 6.22 18.27
CA ALA A 248 10.43 7.45 18.39
C ALA A 248 10.45 7.96 19.83
N VAL A 249 9.31 7.98 20.52
CA VAL A 249 9.21 8.40 21.92
C VAL A 249 9.99 7.45 22.85
N SER A 250 9.95 6.14 22.59
CA SER A 250 10.76 5.16 23.33
C SER A 250 12.26 5.39 23.11
N PHE A 251 12.71 5.65 21.87
CA PHE A 251 14.12 5.90 21.57
C PHE A 251 14.62 7.26 22.07
N PHE A 252 13.74 8.24 22.26
CA PHE A 252 14.07 9.46 23.01
C PHE A 252 14.32 9.20 24.49
N GLY A 253 13.94 8.01 25.01
CA GLY A 253 14.20 7.58 26.39
C GLY A 253 13.09 7.93 27.37
N TYR A 254 11.89 8.25 26.91
CA TYR A 254 10.76 8.52 27.83
C TYR A 254 10.22 7.25 28.48
N PHE A 255 10.32 6.11 27.82
CA PHE A 255 10.03 4.78 28.39
C PHE A 255 10.88 3.71 27.70
N GLU A 256 11.18 2.65 28.46
CA GLU A 256 11.85 1.47 27.91
C GLU A 256 10.82 0.40 27.59
N ILE A 257 10.93 -0.21 26.39
CA ILE A 257 10.12 -1.34 25.99
C ILE A 257 10.67 -2.57 26.71
N THR A 258 10.24 -2.77 27.97
CA THR A 258 10.50 -3.98 28.73
C THR A 258 9.29 -4.90 28.65
N LEU A 259 9.51 -6.18 28.38
CA LEU A 259 8.44 -7.16 28.45
C LEU A 259 7.84 -7.11 29.88
N PRO A 260 6.52 -6.98 30.04
CA PRO A 260 5.88 -6.97 31.35
C PRO A 260 6.35 -8.16 32.18
N ALA A 261 6.86 -7.89 33.39
CA ALA A 261 7.40 -8.91 34.30
C ALA A 261 6.42 -10.07 34.57
N GLY A 262 5.10 -9.80 34.44
CA GLY A 262 4.06 -10.81 34.58
C GLY A 262 3.98 -11.80 33.41
N ILE A 263 4.35 -11.39 32.18
CA ILE A 263 4.43 -12.30 31.01
C ILE A 263 5.78 -13.00 31.01
N ALA A 264 6.86 -12.28 31.34
CA ALA A 264 8.18 -12.85 31.51
C ALA A 264 8.20 -13.91 32.66
N GLY A 265 7.57 -13.64 33.79
CA GLY A 265 7.53 -14.56 34.95
C GLY A 265 6.65 -15.79 34.71
N LYS A 266 5.53 -15.69 33.98
CA LYS A 266 4.71 -16.85 33.60
C LYS A 266 5.32 -17.66 32.45
N ALA A 267 6.06 -17.01 31.55
CA ALA A 267 6.85 -17.68 30.52
C ALA A 267 8.10 -18.35 31.11
N ASP A 268 8.75 -17.75 32.13
CA ASP A 268 9.89 -18.35 32.84
C ASP A 268 9.50 -19.56 33.70
N ALA A 269 8.27 -19.61 34.22
CA ALA A 269 7.82 -20.71 35.09
C ALA A 269 7.40 -21.99 34.33
N LYS A 270 7.05 -21.89 33.03
CA LYS A 270 6.58 -23.02 32.19
C LYS A 270 7.38 -23.30 30.92
N SER A 271 8.24 -22.38 30.48
CA SER A 271 9.13 -22.63 29.36
C SER A 271 10.56 -22.39 29.79
N ASN A 272 11.39 -23.45 29.72
CA ASN A 272 12.82 -23.28 29.57
C ASN A 272 13.06 -22.35 28.37
N LEU A 273 13.28 -21.06 28.62
CA LEU A 273 13.50 -20.03 27.59
C LEU A 273 14.84 -20.19 26.81
N GLY A 274 15.60 -21.29 27.10
CA GLY A 274 16.58 -21.86 26.19
C GLY A 274 15.97 -22.85 25.21
N SER A 275 14.65 -22.97 25.17
CA SER A 275 13.89 -23.82 24.27
C SER A 275 13.83 -23.20 22.87
N ILE A 276 13.75 -24.03 21.85
CA ILE A 276 13.62 -23.69 20.44
C ILE A 276 12.48 -22.69 20.22
N SER A 277 11.39 -22.82 20.95
CA SER A 277 10.23 -21.93 20.87
C SER A 277 10.56 -20.47 21.29
N GLY A 278 11.36 -20.25 22.32
CA GLY A 278 11.76 -18.91 22.74
C GLY A 278 12.61 -18.19 21.69
N ILE A 279 13.51 -18.91 21.02
CA ILE A 279 14.32 -18.38 19.92
C ILE A 279 13.43 -18.05 18.71
N PHE A 280 12.46 -18.91 18.40
CA PHE A 280 11.48 -18.67 17.33
C PHE A 280 10.65 -17.41 17.58
N PHE A 281 10.05 -17.26 18.75
CA PHE A 281 9.25 -16.08 19.06
C PHE A 281 10.08 -14.80 19.04
N MET A 282 11.34 -14.85 19.44
CA MET A 282 12.23 -13.69 19.34
C MET A 282 12.55 -13.34 17.89
N ALA A 283 12.76 -14.35 17.02
CA ALA A 283 12.93 -14.13 15.58
C ALA A 283 11.65 -13.56 14.95
N LEU A 284 10.49 -14.07 15.33
CA LEU A 284 9.20 -13.59 14.86
C LEU A 284 8.96 -12.13 15.27
N THR A 285 9.26 -11.78 16.52
CA THR A 285 9.15 -10.39 17.00
C THR A 285 10.07 -9.46 16.22
N LEU A 286 11.33 -9.88 15.97
CA LEU A 286 12.26 -9.09 15.15
C LEU A 286 11.69 -8.86 13.76
N VAL A 287 11.19 -9.91 13.10
CA VAL A 287 10.65 -9.81 11.73
C VAL A 287 9.42 -8.91 11.69
N ILE A 288 8.47 -9.04 12.64
CA ILE A 288 7.27 -8.19 12.69
C ILE A 288 7.64 -6.72 12.89
N VAL A 289 8.53 -6.42 13.85
CA VAL A 289 8.98 -5.05 14.09
C VAL A 289 9.76 -4.50 12.90
N SER A 290 10.68 -5.31 12.33
CA SER A 290 11.44 -4.92 11.14
C SER A 290 10.53 -4.70 9.93
N PHE A 291 9.48 -5.49 9.75
CA PHE A 291 8.58 -5.40 8.60
C PHE A 291 7.95 -4.01 8.47
N SER A 292 7.62 -3.37 9.59
CA SER A 292 7.06 -2.01 9.60
C SER A 292 8.00 -0.99 8.92
N CYS A 293 9.31 -1.11 9.12
CA CYS A 293 10.30 -0.16 8.59
C CYS A 293 10.89 -0.58 7.24
N THR A 294 10.94 -1.88 6.99
CA THR A 294 11.48 -2.43 5.74
C THR A 294 10.41 -2.64 4.67
N GLY A 295 9.13 -2.45 5.04
CA GLY A 295 7.98 -2.66 4.16
C GLY A 295 8.07 -1.85 2.86
N VAL A 296 8.60 -0.63 2.91
CA VAL A 296 8.81 0.20 1.70
C VAL A 296 9.88 -0.43 0.80
N ILE A 297 11.02 -0.88 1.38
CA ILE A 297 12.12 -1.51 0.63
C ILE A 297 11.67 -2.87 0.09
N LEU A 298 11.00 -3.66 0.94
CA LEU A 298 10.40 -4.93 0.53
C LEU A 298 9.32 -4.72 -0.53
N GLY A 299 8.47 -3.73 -0.40
CA GLY A 299 7.41 -3.41 -1.35
C GLY A 299 7.94 -3.10 -2.75
N THR A 300 8.98 -2.28 -2.87
CA THR A 300 9.62 -1.99 -4.16
C THR A 300 10.25 -3.23 -4.78
N LEU A 301 10.86 -4.09 -3.97
CA LEU A 301 11.45 -5.37 -4.39
C LEU A 301 10.35 -6.36 -4.81
N LEU A 302 9.25 -6.44 -4.05
CA LEU A 302 8.11 -7.30 -4.32
C LEU A 302 7.39 -6.91 -5.61
N VAL A 303 7.14 -5.62 -5.84
CA VAL A 303 6.50 -5.13 -7.07
C VAL A 303 7.37 -5.44 -8.30
N GLY A 304 8.69 -5.23 -8.19
CA GLY A 304 9.62 -5.54 -9.29
C GLY A 304 9.70 -7.04 -9.62
N THR A 305 9.53 -7.92 -8.63
CA THR A 305 9.65 -9.37 -8.80
C THR A 305 8.30 -10.08 -8.98
N ALA A 306 7.20 -9.47 -8.57
CA ALA A 306 5.87 -10.07 -8.70
C ALA A 306 5.43 -10.26 -10.17
N SER A 307 5.89 -9.39 -11.06
CA SER A 307 5.69 -9.52 -12.51
C SER A 307 6.41 -10.73 -13.12
N GLU A 308 7.44 -11.25 -12.45
CA GLU A 308 8.27 -12.39 -12.88
C GLU A 308 7.83 -13.75 -12.30
N GLY A 309 6.82 -13.74 -11.42
CA GLY A 309 6.23 -14.94 -10.83
C GLY A 309 6.65 -15.23 -9.38
N ALA A 310 5.94 -16.17 -8.75
CA ALA A 310 6.08 -16.47 -7.33
C ALA A 310 7.49 -16.96 -6.93
N TRP A 311 8.22 -17.60 -7.82
CA TRP A 311 9.59 -18.08 -7.56
C TRP A 311 10.61 -16.95 -7.48
N SER A 312 10.49 -15.91 -8.32
CA SER A 312 11.32 -14.72 -8.25
C SER A 312 11.09 -13.98 -6.93
N LEU A 313 9.82 -13.87 -6.52
CA LEU A 313 9.46 -13.33 -5.22
C LEU A 313 10.13 -14.10 -4.07
N THR A 314 10.03 -15.43 -4.07
CA THR A 314 10.66 -16.27 -3.03
C THR A 314 12.18 -16.11 -3.01
N SER A 315 12.82 -16.00 -4.18
CA SER A 315 14.25 -15.77 -4.29
C SER A 315 14.67 -14.42 -3.68
N GLY A 316 13.92 -13.35 -3.97
CA GLY A 316 14.15 -12.03 -3.38
C GLY A 316 13.97 -12.01 -1.86
N MET A 317 12.91 -12.64 -1.36
CA MET A 317 12.65 -12.80 0.09
C MET A 317 13.73 -13.64 0.78
N ALA A 318 14.22 -14.70 0.13
CA ALA A 318 15.32 -15.51 0.66
C ALA A 318 16.62 -14.69 0.74
N GLY A 319 16.95 -13.90 -0.30
CA GLY A 319 18.09 -12.98 -0.28
C GLY A 319 18.00 -11.96 0.86
N PHE A 320 16.87 -11.30 0.98
CA PHE A 320 16.59 -10.31 2.03
C PHE A 320 16.66 -10.92 3.44
N GLY A 321 16.02 -12.07 3.66
CA GLY A 321 16.05 -12.80 4.92
C GLY A 321 17.45 -13.26 5.29
N THR A 322 18.27 -13.67 4.31
CA THR A 322 19.69 -14.06 4.52
C THR A 322 20.52 -12.85 4.98
N ALA A 323 20.33 -11.69 4.34
CA ALA A 323 21.06 -10.46 4.68
C ALA A 323 20.76 -10.00 6.11
N LEU A 324 19.51 -10.11 6.56
CA LEU A 324 19.14 -9.82 7.95
C LEU A 324 19.63 -10.91 8.92
N ALA A 325 19.45 -12.17 8.57
CA ALA A 325 19.80 -13.30 9.44
C ALA A 325 21.29 -13.33 9.78
N LEU A 326 22.16 -13.01 8.82
CA LEU A 326 23.61 -13.16 8.95
C LEU A 326 24.21 -12.31 10.08
N PRO A 327 24.02 -10.96 10.17
CA PRO A 327 24.55 -10.17 11.26
C PRO A 327 23.98 -10.56 12.61
N PHE A 328 22.67 -10.81 12.72
CA PHE A 328 22.04 -11.18 13.97
C PHE A 328 22.51 -12.55 14.45
N ALA A 329 22.72 -13.53 13.56
CA ALA A 329 23.30 -14.82 13.90
C ALA A 329 24.77 -14.65 14.37
N LEU A 330 25.58 -13.84 13.70
CA LEU A 330 26.95 -13.56 14.09
C LEU A 330 27.03 -12.93 15.48
N PHE A 331 26.21 -11.92 15.78
CA PHE A 331 26.18 -11.30 17.08
C PHE A 331 25.71 -12.27 18.18
N ALA A 332 24.78 -13.13 17.88
CA ALA A 332 24.32 -14.16 18.83
C ALA A 332 25.37 -15.25 19.06
N MET A 333 26.17 -15.60 18.04
CA MET A 333 27.28 -16.57 18.14
C MET A 333 28.48 -16.03 18.90
N PHE A 334 28.81 -14.74 18.72
CA PHE A 334 30.00 -14.09 19.28
C PHE A 334 29.66 -12.88 20.17
N PRO A 335 28.92 -13.06 21.28
CA PRO A 335 28.47 -11.97 22.12
C PRO A 335 29.65 -11.18 22.76
N ASN A 336 30.82 -11.81 22.90
CA ASN A 336 32.02 -11.16 23.45
C ASN A 336 32.65 -10.15 22.48
N TRP A 337 32.41 -10.26 21.17
CA TRP A 337 32.89 -9.27 20.21
C TRP A 337 32.22 -7.91 20.41
N LEU A 338 30.92 -7.91 20.76
CA LEU A 338 30.22 -6.67 21.10
C LEU A 338 30.65 -6.11 22.47
N LYS A 339 31.08 -6.97 23.42
CA LYS A 339 31.64 -6.52 24.72
C LYS A 339 32.99 -5.79 24.57
N SER A 340 33.69 -6.01 23.46
CA SER A 340 34.95 -5.30 23.14
C SER A 340 34.72 -3.93 22.50
N LEU A 341 33.49 -3.63 22.04
CA LEU A 341 33.12 -2.26 21.67
C LEU A 341 33.16 -1.39 22.94
N PRO A 342 33.66 -0.17 22.85
CA PRO A 342 33.83 0.69 24.01
C PRO A 342 32.53 0.76 24.83
N LYS A 343 32.61 0.37 26.11
CA LYS A 343 31.49 0.47 27.09
C LYS A 343 31.12 1.92 27.41
N SER A 344 31.41 2.87 26.54
CA SER A 344 30.96 4.24 26.70
C SER A 344 29.48 4.33 26.29
N GLY A 345 28.58 4.16 27.25
CA GLY A 345 27.13 4.23 27.07
C GLY A 345 26.60 5.50 26.37
N GLY A 346 27.44 6.51 26.16
CA GLY A 346 27.05 7.75 25.51
C GLY A 346 26.97 7.70 23.97
N TRP A 347 27.75 6.85 23.28
CA TRP A 347 27.70 6.79 21.82
C TRP A 347 26.44 6.09 21.30
N LEU A 348 26.14 4.93 21.85
CA LEU A 348 24.97 4.14 21.45
C LEU A 348 23.66 4.90 21.75
N ASP A 349 23.62 5.58 22.89
CA ASP A 349 22.47 6.41 23.28
C ASP A 349 22.29 7.60 22.32
N THR A 350 23.38 8.23 21.93
CA THR A 350 23.35 9.30 20.91
C THR A 350 22.83 8.79 19.57
N VAL A 351 23.28 7.60 19.10
CA VAL A 351 22.79 7.00 17.86
C VAL A 351 21.30 6.66 17.94
N LYS A 352 20.83 6.10 19.07
CA LYS A 352 19.40 5.84 19.27
C LYS A 352 18.56 7.11 19.12
N LYS A 353 19.01 8.23 19.70
CA LYS A 353 18.28 9.51 19.63
C LYS A 353 18.32 10.13 18.23
N ILE A 354 19.45 10.00 17.49
CA ILE A 354 19.51 10.41 16.07
C ILE A 354 18.50 9.61 15.25
N LEU A 355 18.43 8.30 15.47
CA LEU A 355 17.47 7.42 14.79
C LEU A 355 16.03 7.76 15.18
N ALA A 356 15.77 8.17 16.43
CA ALA A 356 14.46 8.63 16.88
C ALA A 356 13.97 9.86 16.08
N PHE A 357 14.85 10.84 15.82
CA PHE A 357 14.52 11.98 14.97
C PHE A 357 14.22 11.56 13.53
N ALA A 358 15.02 10.63 12.98
CA ALA A 358 14.76 10.09 11.63
C ALA A 358 13.42 9.33 11.58
N GLU A 359 13.12 8.55 12.61
CA GLU A 359 11.87 7.80 12.74
C GLU A 359 10.67 8.74 12.86
N LEU A 360 10.81 9.83 13.62
CA LEU A 360 9.78 10.87 13.72
C LEU A 360 9.51 11.51 12.35
N ALA A 361 10.54 11.81 11.55
CA ALA A 361 10.39 12.35 10.21
C ALA A 361 9.67 11.37 9.28
N LEU A 362 10.02 10.07 9.34
CA LEU A 362 9.36 9.01 8.57
C LEU A 362 7.91 8.78 9.01
N ALA A 363 7.59 8.91 10.30
CA ALA A 363 6.21 8.84 10.78
C ALA A 363 5.32 9.84 10.04
N PHE A 364 5.73 11.09 9.93
CA PHE A 364 4.98 12.10 9.18
C PHE A 364 4.88 11.79 7.68
N LYS A 365 5.82 11.04 7.09
CA LYS A 365 5.69 10.57 5.71
C LYS A 365 4.52 9.59 5.55
N PHE A 366 4.33 8.64 6.47
CA PHE A 366 3.19 7.74 6.44
C PHE A 366 1.86 8.49 6.60
N LEU A 367 1.80 9.44 7.54
CA LEU A 367 0.60 10.28 7.69
C LEU A 367 0.33 11.11 6.43
N SER A 368 1.37 11.64 5.79
CA SER A 368 1.27 12.36 4.53
C SER A 368 0.77 11.49 3.38
N ASN A 369 1.16 10.21 3.32
CA ASN A 369 0.64 9.30 2.32
C ASN A 369 -0.87 9.05 2.50
N ALA A 370 -1.34 8.87 3.74
CA ALA A 370 -2.78 8.77 4.02
C ALA A 370 -3.54 10.05 3.63
N ASP A 371 -2.99 11.21 4.01
CA ASP A 371 -3.57 12.51 3.72
C ASP A 371 -3.69 12.78 2.21
N LEU A 372 -2.67 12.40 1.43
CA LEU A 372 -2.65 12.56 -0.03
C LEU A 372 -3.70 11.70 -0.72
N VAL A 373 -3.81 10.44 -0.34
CA VAL A 373 -4.70 9.46 -0.99
C VAL A 373 -6.17 9.75 -0.67
N GLU A 374 -6.46 10.18 0.57
CA GLU A 374 -7.81 10.50 1.05
C GLU A 374 -8.18 12.00 0.88
N HIS A 375 -7.24 12.82 0.41
CA HIS A 375 -7.43 14.26 0.21
C HIS A 375 -7.92 15.03 1.46
N TRP A 376 -7.42 14.68 2.67
CA TRP A 376 -7.81 15.38 3.91
C TRP A 376 -7.35 16.84 3.96
N GLY A 377 -6.26 17.20 3.26
CA GLY A 377 -5.73 18.56 3.22
C GLY A 377 -5.00 19.00 4.49
N LEU A 378 -4.63 18.06 5.37
CA LEU A 378 -3.99 18.34 6.65
C LEU A 378 -2.49 18.61 6.51
N LEU A 379 -1.79 17.78 5.74
CA LEU A 379 -0.34 17.82 5.55
C LEU A 379 0.02 18.29 4.15
N LYS A 380 -0.44 19.50 3.79
CA LYS A 380 0.02 20.14 2.56
C LYS A 380 1.53 20.28 2.54
N ARG A 381 2.13 20.42 1.35
CA ARG A 381 3.58 20.40 1.14
C ARG A 381 4.35 21.28 2.13
N GLU A 382 3.91 22.51 2.35
CA GLU A 382 4.59 23.46 3.24
C GLU A 382 4.49 23.05 4.70
N VAL A 383 3.35 22.51 5.13
CA VAL A 383 3.17 21.98 6.50
C VAL A 383 4.09 20.80 6.73
N PHE A 384 4.16 19.87 5.77
CA PHE A 384 5.05 18.72 5.83
C PHE A 384 6.52 19.14 5.93
N ILE A 385 6.96 20.06 5.05
CA ILE A 385 8.33 20.56 5.04
C ILE A 385 8.63 21.34 6.33
N GLY A 386 7.65 22.12 6.84
CA GLY A 386 7.78 22.85 8.11
C GLY A 386 8.01 21.90 9.30
N ILE A 387 7.30 20.76 9.35
CA ILE A 387 7.51 19.73 10.36
C ILE A 387 8.92 19.14 10.24
N TRP A 388 9.35 18.79 9.03
CA TRP A 388 10.70 18.27 8.80
C TRP A 388 11.79 19.28 9.13
N LEU A 389 11.56 20.56 8.87
CA LEU A 389 12.45 21.66 9.27
C LEU A 389 12.60 21.72 10.81
N LEU A 390 11.49 21.65 11.55
CA LEU A 390 11.51 21.62 13.02
C LEU A 390 12.23 20.39 13.55
N ILE A 391 12.04 19.22 12.95
CA ILE A 391 12.73 17.99 13.31
C ILE A 391 14.24 18.13 13.07
N ALA A 392 14.66 18.69 11.93
CA ALA A 392 16.07 18.91 11.59
C ALA A 392 16.74 19.91 12.56
N ILE A 393 16.05 21.01 12.89
CA ILE A 393 16.53 21.97 13.90
C ILE A 393 16.63 21.28 15.28
N GLY A 394 15.62 20.52 15.69
CA GLY A 394 15.62 19.76 16.93
C GLY A 394 16.79 18.79 17.04
N LEU A 395 17.09 18.05 15.97
CA LEU A 395 18.23 17.16 15.87
C LEU A 395 19.57 17.95 16.00
N GLY A 396 19.69 19.08 15.30
CA GLY A 396 20.86 19.97 15.40
C GLY A 396 21.08 20.47 16.83
N CYS A 397 20.03 20.97 17.46
CA CYS A 397 20.05 21.43 18.87
C CYS A 397 20.44 20.30 19.84
N TYR A 398 19.93 19.08 19.62
CA TYR A 398 20.31 17.91 20.41
C TYR A 398 21.81 17.57 20.24
N LEU A 399 22.31 17.55 19.02
CA LEU A 399 23.68 17.21 18.72
C LEU A 399 24.69 18.22 19.29
N PHE A 400 24.34 19.51 19.35
CA PHE A 400 25.10 20.55 20.03
C PHE A 400 24.92 20.58 21.55
N GLY A 401 24.03 19.70 22.10
CA GLY A 401 23.78 19.61 23.54
C GLY A 401 22.92 20.76 24.10
N TRP A 402 22.28 21.56 23.23
CA TRP A 402 21.33 22.61 23.64
C TRP A 402 19.99 21.99 24.08
N LEU A 403 19.55 20.94 23.40
CA LEU A 403 18.41 20.13 23.78
C LEU A 403 18.90 18.92 24.58
N LYS A 404 18.37 18.74 25.81
CA LYS A 404 18.64 17.58 26.65
C LYS A 404 17.45 16.66 26.68
N LEU A 405 17.67 15.38 26.37
CA LEU A 405 16.68 14.33 26.40
C LEU A 405 16.86 13.44 27.64
N PRO A 406 15.87 12.65 28.05
CA PRO A 406 16.01 11.71 29.16
C PRO A 406 17.25 10.82 29.00
N HIS A 407 17.87 10.48 30.14
CA HIS A 407 19.11 9.68 30.24
C HIS A 407 20.39 10.31 29.63
N ASP A 408 20.38 11.60 29.26
CA ASP A 408 21.61 12.31 28.89
C ASP A 408 22.46 12.57 30.15
N TYR A 409 23.73 12.19 30.09
CA TYR A 409 24.67 12.43 31.19
C TYR A 409 25.05 13.92 31.26
N LYS A 410 24.91 14.50 32.47
CA LYS A 410 25.38 15.88 32.74
C LYS A 410 26.90 15.94 32.58
N GLY A 411 27.40 16.78 31.67
CA GLY A 411 28.84 16.98 31.47
C GLY A 411 29.50 16.14 30.38
N GLN A 412 28.73 15.44 29.56
CA GLN A 412 29.27 14.70 28.42
C GLN A 412 29.95 15.66 27.44
N LYS A 413 31.25 15.46 27.17
CA LYS A 413 31.98 16.22 26.14
C LYS A 413 31.40 15.90 24.75
N ILE A 414 31.03 16.93 24.01
CA ILE A 414 30.51 16.79 22.66
C ILE A 414 31.66 16.38 21.74
N SER A 415 31.56 15.18 21.17
CA SER A 415 32.58 14.66 20.23
C SER A 415 32.59 15.47 18.93
N ALA A 416 33.72 15.46 18.22
CA ALA A 416 33.83 16.11 16.91
C ALA A 416 32.79 15.57 15.91
N ALA A 417 32.51 14.26 15.92
CA ALA A 417 31.49 13.63 15.08
C ALA A 417 30.09 14.20 15.37
N ARG A 418 29.70 14.40 16.63
CA ARG A 418 28.40 15.04 16.97
C ARG A 418 28.30 16.46 16.45
N LYS A 419 29.41 17.25 16.53
CA LYS A 419 29.43 18.62 16.00
C LYS A 419 29.26 18.63 14.47
N VAL A 420 29.95 17.74 13.76
CA VAL A 420 29.85 17.62 12.29
C VAL A 420 28.42 17.25 11.88
N LEU A 421 27.84 16.23 12.52
CA LEU A 421 26.45 15.84 12.26
C LEU A 421 25.45 16.96 12.59
N GLY A 422 25.71 17.73 13.66
CA GLY A 422 24.88 18.89 14.02
C GLY A 422 24.95 20.00 12.98
N ILE A 423 26.13 20.30 12.44
CA ILE A 423 26.31 21.25 11.33
C ILE A 423 25.57 20.75 10.09
N LEU A 424 25.70 19.47 9.74
CA LEU A 424 24.98 18.88 8.60
C LEU A 424 23.45 18.96 8.78
N SER A 425 22.96 18.76 10.00
CA SER A 425 21.53 18.91 10.31
C SER A 425 21.03 20.34 10.11
N PHE A 426 21.80 21.36 10.52
CA PHE A 426 21.44 22.76 10.25
C PHE A 426 21.54 23.14 8.78
N ILE A 427 22.56 22.63 8.05
CA ILE A 427 22.66 22.80 6.60
C ILE A 427 21.41 22.21 5.92
N PHE A 428 20.98 21.01 6.35
CA PHE A 428 19.77 20.39 5.86
C PHE A 428 18.52 21.22 6.20
N ALA A 429 18.44 21.78 7.41
CA ALA A 429 17.36 22.67 7.78
C ALA A 429 17.29 23.94 6.88
N VAL A 430 18.44 24.56 6.57
CA VAL A 430 18.51 25.68 5.64
C VAL A 430 18.10 25.26 4.23
N TYR A 431 18.48 24.06 3.78
CA TYR A 431 18.06 23.52 2.48
C TYR A 431 16.53 23.32 2.37
N LEU A 432 15.83 23.08 3.48
CA LEU A 432 14.37 22.93 3.50
C LEU A 432 13.60 24.25 3.35
N ILE A 433 14.22 25.39 3.70
CA ILE A 433 13.53 26.71 3.74
C ILE A 433 12.90 27.10 2.39
N PRO A 434 13.57 26.97 1.23
CA PRO A 434 12.96 27.30 -0.06
C PRO A 434 11.67 26.51 -0.33
N GLY A 435 11.56 25.28 0.19
CA GLY A 435 10.37 24.45 0.05
C GLY A 435 9.12 24.98 0.76
N LEU A 436 9.26 25.97 1.64
CA LEU A 436 8.15 26.66 2.30
C LEU A 436 7.62 27.85 1.47
N THR A 437 8.22 28.16 0.34
CA THR A 437 7.93 29.35 -0.46
C THR A 437 7.40 28.97 -1.85
N PRO A 438 6.57 29.82 -2.50
CA PRO A 438 6.07 29.57 -3.86
C PRO A 438 7.10 29.92 -4.95
N THR A 439 8.40 29.77 -4.68
CA THR A 439 9.48 30.13 -5.61
C THR A 439 9.88 28.95 -6.50
N PRO A 440 10.59 29.17 -7.61
CA PRO A 440 11.12 28.09 -8.45
C PRO A 440 12.06 27.12 -7.70
N TYR A 441 12.63 27.56 -6.57
CA TYR A 441 13.51 26.76 -5.72
C TYR A 441 12.75 25.85 -4.73
N ALA A 442 11.40 25.90 -4.71
CA ALA A 442 10.55 25.06 -3.87
C ALA A 442 10.68 23.55 -4.22
N ASN A 443 11.19 23.23 -5.41
CA ASN A 443 11.49 21.88 -5.81
C ASN A 443 12.79 21.39 -5.14
N LEU A 444 12.64 20.70 -4.02
CA LEU A 444 13.76 20.15 -3.22
C LEU A 444 14.29 18.85 -3.87
N GLN A 445 15.09 18.94 -4.92
CA GLN A 445 15.53 17.80 -5.74
C GLN A 445 16.19 16.66 -4.95
N LEU A 446 16.94 16.96 -3.87
CA LEU A 446 17.53 15.93 -2.99
C LEU A 446 16.48 15.14 -2.20
N LEU A 447 15.30 15.73 -1.98
CA LEU A 447 14.18 15.11 -1.27
C LEU A 447 13.06 14.67 -2.21
N SER A 448 13.32 14.63 -3.50
CA SER A 448 12.34 14.25 -4.51
C SER A 448 11.59 12.97 -4.12
N GLY A 449 10.26 13.04 -4.15
CA GLY A 449 9.35 11.95 -3.76
C GLY A 449 9.06 11.83 -2.26
N PHE A 450 9.75 12.56 -1.36
CA PHE A 450 9.40 12.54 0.07
C PHE A 450 8.30 13.56 0.42
N PRO A 451 8.42 14.86 0.08
CA PRO A 451 7.32 15.80 0.32
C PRO A 451 6.12 15.53 -0.59
N PRO A 452 4.93 15.99 -0.22
CA PRO A 452 3.79 16.04 -1.12
C PRO A 452 4.13 16.74 -2.45
N PRO A 453 3.40 16.42 -3.55
CA PRO A 453 3.63 17.05 -4.84
C PRO A 453 3.41 18.57 -4.79
N LEU A 454 4.00 19.30 -5.76
CA LEU A 454 3.84 20.75 -5.84
C LEU A 454 2.37 21.18 -6.02
N SER A 455 1.55 20.35 -6.67
CA SER A 455 0.10 20.56 -6.80
C SER A 455 -0.65 20.52 -5.46
N TYR A 456 -0.10 19.88 -4.43
CA TYR A 456 -0.70 19.79 -3.09
C TYR A 456 -0.15 20.85 -2.14
N SER A 457 -0.18 22.12 -2.60
CA SER A 457 0.38 23.29 -1.89
C SER A 457 -0.71 24.12 -1.22
N ILE A 458 -0.32 24.88 -0.18
CA ILE A 458 -1.18 25.91 0.45
C ILE A 458 -1.40 27.08 -0.52
N TYR A 459 -0.42 27.38 -1.37
CA TYR A 459 -0.47 28.52 -2.28
C TYR A 459 -1.38 28.34 -3.49
N GLY A 460 -1.85 27.10 -3.75
CA GLY A 460 -2.64 26.74 -4.93
C GLY A 460 -1.78 26.67 -6.21
N GLU A 461 -2.31 25.97 -7.21
CA GLU A 461 -1.58 25.68 -8.47
C GLU A 461 -1.21 26.94 -9.27
N SER A 462 -2.04 27.98 -9.21
CA SER A 462 -1.85 29.21 -10.01
C SER A 462 -0.69 30.09 -9.55
N ASN A 463 -0.22 29.95 -8.31
CA ASN A 463 0.77 30.83 -7.70
C ASN A 463 2.18 30.24 -7.63
N LEU A 464 2.38 28.99 -8.05
CA LEU A 464 3.69 28.34 -8.03
C LEU A 464 4.50 28.75 -9.26
N GLN A 465 5.59 29.45 -9.05
CA GLN A 465 6.59 29.75 -10.08
C GLN A 465 7.54 28.55 -10.22
N GLY A 466 7.75 28.08 -11.44
CA GLY A 466 8.60 26.93 -11.70
C GLY A 466 7.81 25.61 -11.74
N LYS A 467 6.60 25.68 -12.27
CA LYS A 467 5.79 24.53 -12.59
C LYS A 467 6.58 23.52 -13.42
N GLY A 468 6.56 22.26 -12.99
CA GLY A 468 6.99 21.14 -13.81
C GLY A 468 6.10 20.99 -15.04
N VAL A 469 6.25 19.89 -15.78
CA VAL A 469 5.32 19.54 -16.85
C VAL A 469 3.96 19.22 -16.23
N GLU A 470 2.92 19.94 -16.66
CA GLU A 470 1.54 19.67 -16.24
C GLU A 470 0.87 18.75 -17.26
N PRO A 471 0.09 17.75 -16.82
CA PRO A 471 -0.67 16.93 -17.74
C PRO A 471 -1.76 17.78 -18.45
N HIS A 472 -1.96 17.52 -19.73
CA HIS A 472 -3.03 18.16 -20.51
C HIS A 472 -4.41 17.74 -20.02
N VAL A 473 -4.49 16.53 -19.47
CA VAL A 473 -5.71 15.93 -18.94
C VAL A 473 -5.38 15.11 -17.70
N THR A 474 -6.25 15.19 -16.68
CA THR A 474 -6.14 14.40 -15.46
C THR A 474 -7.40 13.57 -15.28
N ASN A 475 -7.25 12.26 -15.05
CA ASN A 475 -8.33 11.30 -14.77
C ASN A 475 -9.47 11.26 -15.82
N ASP A 476 -9.20 11.65 -17.06
CA ASP A 476 -10.19 11.61 -18.16
C ASP A 476 -9.52 11.15 -19.47
N PHE A 477 -9.45 9.84 -19.65
CA PHE A 477 -8.83 9.23 -20.83
C PHE A 477 -9.60 9.55 -22.13
N GLU A 478 -10.92 9.65 -22.07
CA GLU A 478 -11.74 9.97 -23.27
C GLU A 478 -11.47 11.39 -23.78
N LYS A 479 -11.32 12.33 -22.85
CA LYS A 479 -10.93 13.71 -23.21
C LYS A 479 -9.55 13.72 -23.86
N ALA A 480 -8.61 12.93 -23.35
CA ALA A 480 -7.28 12.79 -23.96
C ALA A 480 -7.37 12.20 -25.39
N MET A 481 -8.20 11.19 -25.62
CA MET A 481 -8.44 10.61 -26.95
C MET A 481 -9.02 11.66 -27.92
N ARG A 482 -10.03 12.43 -27.48
CA ARG A 482 -10.61 13.50 -28.29
C ARG A 482 -9.59 14.59 -28.64
N LEU A 483 -8.75 15.00 -27.68
CA LEU A 483 -7.69 15.97 -27.91
C LEU A 483 -6.59 15.46 -28.84
N SER A 484 -6.23 14.18 -28.71
CA SER A 484 -5.27 13.51 -29.58
C SER A 484 -5.74 13.51 -31.04
N ALA A 485 -6.99 13.13 -31.28
CA ALA A 485 -7.59 13.16 -32.62
C ALA A 485 -7.68 14.59 -33.18
N ALA A 486 -8.08 15.57 -32.36
CA ALA A 486 -8.21 16.95 -32.80
C ALA A 486 -6.87 17.63 -33.12
N GLN A 487 -5.81 17.32 -32.36
CA GLN A 487 -4.49 17.92 -32.52
C GLN A 487 -3.52 17.07 -33.34
N ASN A 488 -3.94 15.87 -33.74
CA ASN A 488 -3.10 14.89 -34.45
C ASN A 488 -1.77 14.64 -33.73
N LYS A 489 -1.85 14.35 -32.42
CA LYS A 489 -0.70 14.04 -31.55
C LYS A 489 -0.89 12.71 -30.85
N PRO A 490 0.18 11.92 -30.63
CA PRO A 490 0.07 10.69 -29.85
C PRO A 490 -0.27 10.99 -28.39
N ILE A 491 -0.91 10.03 -27.73
CA ILE A 491 -1.21 10.09 -26.31
C ILE A 491 -0.06 9.47 -25.54
N LEU A 492 0.38 10.16 -24.49
CA LEU A 492 1.24 9.60 -23.46
C LEU A 492 0.41 9.46 -22.18
N ILE A 493 0.12 8.21 -21.82
CA ILE A 493 -0.53 7.89 -20.55
C ILE A 493 0.55 7.79 -19.48
N ASP A 494 0.34 8.49 -18.38
CA ASP A 494 1.09 8.39 -17.14
C ASP A 494 0.17 7.78 -16.07
N PHE A 495 0.34 6.48 -15.80
CA PHE A 495 -0.27 5.85 -14.64
C PHE A 495 0.53 6.24 -13.40
N THR A 496 -0.01 7.15 -12.65
CA THR A 496 0.65 7.80 -11.51
C THR A 496 -0.12 7.54 -10.22
N GLY A 497 0.43 8.03 -9.09
CA GLY A 497 -0.23 7.95 -7.79
C GLY A 497 0.11 9.13 -6.90
N TRP A 498 -0.80 9.52 -6.03
CA TRP A 498 -0.60 10.58 -5.04
C TRP A 498 0.54 10.26 -4.06
N ALA A 499 0.62 9.01 -3.59
CA ALA A 499 1.65 8.53 -2.68
C ALA A 499 2.89 7.95 -3.40
N CYS A 500 2.95 8.00 -4.73
CA CYS A 500 3.99 7.38 -5.54
C CYS A 500 5.31 8.16 -5.52
N VAL A 501 6.30 7.67 -4.80
CA VAL A 501 7.64 8.26 -4.70
C VAL A 501 8.37 8.32 -6.05
N ASN A 502 8.31 7.23 -6.84
CA ASN A 502 9.00 7.16 -8.12
C ASN A 502 8.36 8.06 -9.17
N CYS A 503 7.01 8.23 -9.13
CA CYS A 503 6.31 9.19 -10.00
C CYS A 503 6.80 10.61 -9.73
N ARG A 504 6.89 11.01 -8.45
CA ARG A 504 7.42 12.33 -8.06
C ARG A 504 8.87 12.52 -8.52
N LYS A 505 9.72 11.48 -8.44
CA LYS A 505 11.08 11.56 -8.95
C LYS A 505 11.14 11.78 -10.46
N MET A 506 10.30 11.10 -11.23
CA MET A 506 10.21 11.32 -12.67
C MET A 506 9.79 12.76 -12.99
N GLU A 507 8.73 13.24 -12.34
CA GLU A 507 8.21 14.60 -12.52
C GLU A 507 9.20 15.69 -12.12
N GLU A 508 9.91 15.51 -11.00
CA GLU A 508 10.80 16.53 -10.43
C GLU A 508 12.22 16.48 -10.99
N GLN A 509 12.72 15.34 -11.47
CA GLN A 509 14.12 15.16 -11.89
C GLN A 509 14.27 14.92 -13.38
N VAL A 510 13.32 14.22 -14.03
CA VAL A 510 13.39 13.87 -15.46
C VAL A 510 12.55 14.83 -16.30
N TRP A 511 11.27 15.03 -15.97
CA TRP A 511 10.37 15.85 -16.78
C TRP A 511 10.73 17.34 -16.78
N THR A 512 11.41 17.82 -15.73
CA THR A 512 11.90 19.21 -15.64
C THR A 512 13.06 19.51 -16.58
N LYS A 513 13.68 18.50 -17.21
CA LYS A 513 14.76 18.72 -18.17
C LYS A 513 14.19 19.32 -19.47
N PRO A 514 14.85 20.38 -20.04
CA PRO A 514 14.33 21.08 -21.21
C PRO A 514 14.03 20.16 -22.39
N GLU A 515 14.90 19.17 -22.64
CA GLU A 515 14.75 18.19 -23.71
C GLU A 515 13.52 17.28 -23.55
N ILE A 516 13.13 17.00 -22.30
CA ILE A 516 11.95 16.18 -22.00
C ILE A 516 10.70 17.06 -21.93
N SER A 517 10.77 18.20 -21.23
CA SER A 517 9.61 19.07 -21.03
C SER A 517 9.07 19.61 -22.35
N SER A 518 9.92 19.94 -23.33
CA SER A 518 9.49 20.38 -24.65
C SER A 518 8.76 19.26 -25.42
N LEU A 519 9.27 18.01 -25.34
CA LEU A 519 8.61 16.86 -25.95
C LEU A 519 7.22 16.63 -25.34
N LEU A 520 7.14 16.58 -24.02
CA LEU A 520 5.90 16.30 -23.28
C LEU A 520 4.82 17.37 -23.53
N ASN A 521 5.20 18.64 -23.53
CA ASN A 521 4.24 19.74 -23.72
C ASN A 521 3.82 19.95 -25.18
N GLU A 522 4.74 19.74 -26.14
CA GLU A 522 4.50 20.14 -27.53
C GLU A 522 4.11 18.96 -28.44
N LYS A 523 4.63 17.77 -28.18
CA LYS A 523 4.52 16.62 -29.10
C LYS A 523 3.51 15.57 -28.68
N PHE A 524 3.13 15.52 -27.42
CA PHE A 524 2.19 14.54 -26.88
C PHE A 524 0.95 15.19 -26.31
N ILE A 525 -0.13 14.43 -26.20
CA ILE A 525 -1.23 14.70 -25.28
C ILE A 525 -0.92 13.88 -24.03
N LEU A 526 -0.39 14.54 -23.00
CA LEU A 526 -0.06 13.91 -21.72
C LEU A 526 -1.34 13.78 -20.89
N VAL A 527 -1.67 12.57 -20.46
CA VAL A 527 -2.78 12.27 -19.55
C VAL A 527 -2.27 11.53 -18.33
N SER A 528 -2.48 12.09 -17.14
CA SER A 528 -2.15 11.42 -15.87
C SER A 528 -3.39 10.77 -15.27
N LEU A 529 -3.30 9.46 -15.01
CA LEU A 529 -4.35 8.62 -14.45
C LEU A 529 -3.90 8.13 -13.07
N TYR A 530 -4.57 8.62 -12.02
CA TYR A 530 -4.20 8.33 -10.63
C TYR A 530 -4.80 6.99 -10.19
N VAL A 531 -3.97 5.98 -10.06
CA VAL A 531 -4.38 4.60 -9.74
C VAL A 531 -4.51 4.32 -8.23
N ASP A 532 -4.15 5.27 -7.39
CA ASP A 532 -4.25 5.19 -5.92
C ASP A 532 -5.23 6.20 -5.31
N ASP A 533 -5.96 6.94 -6.15
CA ASP A 533 -6.90 7.98 -5.72
C ASP A 533 -8.16 7.37 -5.10
N ARG A 534 -8.40 7.63 -3.81
CA ARG A 534 -9.55 7.11 -3.05
C ARG A 534 -10.81 7.97 -3.16
N LYS A 535 -10.75 9.05 -3.93
CA LYS A 535 -11.93 9.87 -4.18
C LYS A 535 -13.01 9.03 -4.88
N LYS A 536 -14.20 8.99 -4.28
CA LYS A 536 -15.32 8.21 -4.79
C LYS A 536 -15.80 8.79 -6.13
N LEU A 537 -16.06 7.90 -7.07
CA LEU A 537 -16.75 8.24 -8.32
C LEU A 537 -18.19 8.68 -8.02
N PRO A 538 -18.77 9.58 -8.84
CA PRO A 538 -20.20 9.84 -8.81
C PRO A 538 -20.98 8.52 -8.87
N PRO A 539 -22.12 8.38 -8.18
CA PRO A 539 -22.88 7.13 -8.17
C PRO A 539 -23.21 6.58 -9.56
N ALA A 540 -23.49 7.47 -10.53
CA ALA A 540 -23.77 7.10 -11.92
C ALA A 540 -22.57 6.53 -12.71
N GLU A 541 -21.35 6.76 -12.21
CA GLU A 541 -20.11 6.28 -12.83
C GLU A 541 -19.53 5.05 -12.13
N ARG A 542 -20.15 4.59 -11.04
CA ARG A 542 -19.75 3.36 -10.34
C ARG A 542 -20.33 2.16 -11.08
N PHE A 543 -19.55 1.10 -11.20
CA PHE A 543 -19.95 -0.12 -11.87
C PHE A 543 -19.15 -1.31 -11.35
N ILE A 544 -19.66 -2.51 -11.64
CA ILE A 544 -18.95 -3.76 -11.39
C ILE A 544 -18.27 -4.17 -12.70
N TYR A 545 -16.96 -4.35 -12.65
CA TYR A 545 -16.17 -4.83 -13.77
C TYR A 545 -15.93 -6.33 -13.64
N THR A 546 -16.24 -7.07 -14.69
CA THR A 546 -15.97 -8.52 -14.78
C THR A 546 -14.73 -8.74 -15.63
N PHE A 547 -13.67 -9.27 -15.04
CA PHE A 547 -12.43 -9.63 -15.72
C PHE A 547 -12.62 -10.81 -16.67
N THR A 548 -11.65 -11.01 -17.56
CA THR A 548 -11.67 -12.13 -18.53
C THR A 548 -11.65 -13.52 -17.85
N ASP A 549 -11.16 -13.62 -16.61
CA ASP A 549 -11.17 -14.83 -15.78
C ASP A 549 -12.49 -15.03 -14.99
N GLY A 550 -13.48 -14.17 -15.19
CA GLY A 550 -14.79 -14.24 -14.53
C GLY A 550 -14.85 -13.65 -13.14
N LYS A 551 -13.75 -13.07 -12.62
CA LYS A 551 -13.76 -12.36 -11.36
C LYS A 551 -14.42 -11.00 -11.49
N GLU A 552 -15.15 -10.60 -10.47
CA GLU A 552 -15.80 -9.30 -10.40
C GLU A 552 -15.05 -8.36 -9.46
N LYS A 553 -15.00 -7.08 -9.82
CA LYS A 553 -14.43 -6.00 -9.02
C LYS A 553 -15.35 -4.80 -9.03
N ASP A 554 -15.64 -4.29 -7.83
CA ASP A 554 -16.36 -3.04 -7.67
C ASP A 554 -15.47 -1.86 -8.05
N ILE A 555 -15.95 -1.00 -8.93
CA ILE A 555 -15.29 0.23 -9.32
C ILE A 555 -16.02 1.39 -8.63
N GLU A 556 -15.54 1.76 -7.45
CA GLU A 556 -16.15 2.79 -6.61
C GLU A 556 -15.35 4.09 -6.57
N THR A 557 -14.02 3.99 -6.74
CA THR A 557 -13.12 5.13 -6.67
C THR A 557 -12.43 5.41 -8.02
N ILE A 558 -11.87 6.60 -8.15
CA ILE A 558 -11.05 6.98 -9.31
C ILE A 558 -9.88 6.00 -9.46
N GLY A 559 -9.22 5.65 -8.34
CA GLY A 559 -8.12 4.70 -8.33
C GLY A 559 -8.55 3.30 -8.77
N ASP A 560 -9.70 2.79 -8.32
CA ASP A 560 -10.21 1.50 -8.78
C ASP A 560 -10.41 1.47 -10.29
N LYS A 561 -10.96 2.54 -10.87
CA LYS A 561 -11.17 2.67 -12.32
C LYS A 561 -9.85 2.57 -13.06
N TRP A 562 -8.86 3.40 -12.69
CA TRP A 562 -7.63 3.48 -13.46
C TRP A 562 -6.65 2.34 -13.19
N ALA A 563 -6.64 1.78 -11.97
CA ALA A 563 -5.88 0.56 -11.68
C ALA A 563 -6.41 -0.65 -12.46
N THR A 564 -7.74 -0.79 -12.55
CA THR A 564 -8.37 -1.84 -13.34
C THR A 564 -8.11 -1.64 -14.84
N PHE A 565 -8.22 -0.40 -15.34
CA PHE A 565 -7.89 -0.06 -16.72
C PHE A 565 -6.43 -0.39 -17.06
N GLN A 566 -5.50 -0.06 -16.17
CA GLN A 566 -4.08 -0.38 -16.30
C GLN A 566 -3.85 -1.89 -16.38
N THR A 567 -4.41 -2.65 -15.44
CA THR A 567 -4.21 -4.10 -15.35
C THR A 567 -4.82 -4.83 -16.54
N GLU A 568 -6.06 -4.46 -16.93
CA GLU A 568 -6.79 -5.13 -18.00
C GLU A 568 -6.14 -4.92 -19.38
N ASN A 569 -5.60 -3.73 -19.65
CA ASN A 569 -5.03 -3.42 -20.96
C ASN A 569 -3.53 -3.69 -21.05
N PHE A 570 -2.79 -3.50 -19.97
CA PHE A 570 -1.31 -3.56 -20.02
C PHE A 570 -0.72 -4.67 -19.17
N GLY A 571 -1.54 -5.45 -18.44
CA GLY A 571 -1.09 -6.59 -17.64
C GLY A 571 -0.13 -6.23 -16.51
N LYS A 572 0.02 -4.93 -16.20
CA LYS A 572 0.92 -4.40 -15.18
C LYS A 572 0.10 -3.55 -14.19
N SER A 573 0.51 -3.55 -12.92
CA SER A 573 -0.07 -2.71 -11.86
C SER A 573 1.07 -2.01 -11.12
N THR A 574 1.89 -1.26 -11.85
CA THR A 574 3.08 -0.57 -11.35
C THR A 574 2.93 0.94 -11.49
N GLN A 575 3.59 1.69 -10.61
CA GLN A 575 3.65 3.15 -10.63
C GLN A 575 5.10 3.62 -10.54
N PRO A 576 5.56 4.50 -11.45
CA PRO A 576 4.86 4.95 -12.66
C PRO A 576 4.81 3.84 -13.73
N LEU A 577 3.83 3.94 -14.64
CA LEU A 577 3.83 3.21 -15.90
C LEU A 577 3.48 4.19 -17.01
N TYR A 578 4.34 4.30 -18.01
CA TYR A 578 4.17 5.16 -19.17
C TYR A 578 3.79 4.34 -20.38
N VAL A 579 2.74 4.76 -21.07
CA VAL A 579 2.20 4.07 -22.25
C VAL A 579 1.96 5.06 -23.37
N MET A 580 2.40 4.75 -24.58
CA MET A 580 2.14 5.56 -25.76
C MET A 580 1.11 4.91 -26.68
N LEU A 581 0.04 5.65 -26.98
CA LEU A 581 -1.02 5.22 -27.89
C LEU A 581 -1.20 6.22 -29.03
N ASN A 582 -1.71 5.74 -30.18
CA ASN A 582 -2.24 6.64 -31.19
C ASN A 582 -3.68 7.05 -30.85
N HIS A 583 -4.29 7.92 -31.66
CA HIS A 583 -5.67 8.40 -31.48
C HIS A 583 -6.76 7.31 -31.68
N GLU A 584 -6.39 6.14 -32.21
CA GLU A 584 -7.27 4.96 -32.34
C GLU A 584 -7.13 3.98 -31.16
N GLY A 585 -6.22 4.26 -30.20
CA GLY A 585 -5.93 3.39 -29.06
C GLY A 585 -4.94 2.27 -29.35
N LYS A 586 -4.20 2.32 -30.49
CA LYS A 586 -3.18 1.33 -30.82
C LYS A 586 -1.88 1.62 -30.09
N LEU A 587 -1.24 0.56 -29.55
CA LEU A 587 0.01 0.66 -28.80
C LEU A 587 1.18 0.98 -29.74
N LEU A 588 1.89 2.09 -29.46
CA LEU A 588 3.01 2.56 -30.28
C LEU A 588 4.34 1.89 -29.90
N THR A 589 4.58 1.71 -28.60
CA THR A 589 5.82 1.13 -28.06
C THR A 589 5.52 0.24 -26.86
N HIS A 590 6.47 -0.58 -26.44
CA HIS A 590 6.31 -1.26 -25.15
C HIS A 590 6.23 -0.23 -24.00
N PRO A 591 5.34 -0.45 -23.00
CA PRO A 591 5.25 0.40 -21.82
C PRO A 591 6.53 0.38 -21.00
N VAL A 592 6.95 1.54 -20.49
CA VAL A 592 8.11 1.66 -19.59
C VAL A 592 7.68 2.10 -18.19
N GLY A 593 8.42 1.68 -17.17
CA GLY A 593 8.20 2.05 -15.78
C GLY A 593 9.05 3.23 -15.32
N TYR A 594 9.61 3.11 -14.12
CA TYR A 594 10.53 4.10 -13.55
C TYR A 594 11.86 4.12 -14.32
N THR A 595 12.08 5.15 -15.12
CA THR A 595 13.25 5.34 -15.99
C THR A 595 13.97 6.64 -15.62
N PRO A 596 14.85 6.63 -14.61
CA PRO A 596 15.50 7.84 -14.10
C PRO A 596 16.59 8.39 -15.04
N ASP A 597 17.09 7.60 -16.00
CA ASP A 597 18.03 8.07 -17.00
C ASP A 597 17.31 8.92 -18.05
N VAL A 598 17.70 10.20 -18.13
CA VAL A 598 17.09 11.19 -19.00
C VAL A 598 17.23 10.83 -20.48
N LYS A 599 18.38 10.26 -20.88
CA LYS A 599 18.65 9.91 -22.28
C LYS A 599 17.81 8.71 -22.71
N GLU A 600 17.76 7.68 -21.87
CA GLU A 600 16.97 6.48 -22.11
C GLU A 600 15.47 6.84 -22.25
N TYR A 601 14.95 7.69 -21.34
CA TYR A 601 13.56 8.15 -21.42
C TYR A 601 13.30 9.00 -22.67
N GLN A 602 14.24 9.88 -23.06
CA GLN A 602 14.17 10.67 -24.28
C GLN A 602 14.17 9.80 -25.56
N GLU A 603 15.04 8.80 -25.61
CA GLU A 603 15.11 7.85 -26.73
C GLU A 603 13.81 7.09 -26.90
N TRP A 604 13.20 6.64 -25.78
CA TRP A 604 11.89 5.99 -25.80
C TRP A 604 10.79 6.92 -26.30
N LEU A 605 10.72 8.17 -25.83
CA LEU A 605 9.75 9.17 -26.31
C LEU A 605 9.88 9.43 -27.79
N ASN A 606 11.11 9.60 -28.29
CA ASN A 606 11.37 9.84 -29.72
C ASN A 606 11.01 8.61 -30.57
N CYS A 607 11.25 7.42 -30.07
CA CYS A 607 10.86 6.20 -30.75
C CYS A 607 9.33 6.12 -30.93
N GLY A 608 8.54 6.44 -29.89
CA GLY A 608 7.09 6.50 -30.00
C GLY A 608 6.58 7.56 -30.97
N LEU A 609 7.25 8.72 -31.03
CA LEU A 609 6.94 9.76 -32.03
C LEU A 609 7.20 9.27 -33.46
N ASN A 610 8.32 8.59 -33.68
CA ASN A 610 8.65 8.01 -34.99
C ASN A 610 7.65 6.92 -35.39
N ALA A 611 7.25 6.07 -34.44
CA ALA A 611 6.23 5.06 -34.66
C ALA A 611 4.86 5.66 -35.02
N TYR A 612 4.51 6.79 -34.40
CA TYR A 612 3.28 7.52 -34.71
C TYR A 612 3.30 8.10 -36.12
N THR A 613 4.40 8.78 -36.51
CA THR A 613 4.55 9.41 -37.80
C THR A 613 4.66 8.38 -38.97
N SER A 614 5.21 7.21 -38.71
CA SER A 614 5.33 6.14 -39.72
C SER A 614 4.02 5.40 -39.99
N ASN A 615 3.02 5.55 -39.10
CA ASN A 615 1.71 4.90 -39.22
C ASN A 615 0.59 5.85 -39.67
N GLN A 616 0.92 7.11 -39.95
CA GLN A 616 0.02 8.06 -40.67
C GLN A 616 0.16 7.89 -42.16
#